data_29092b88f80eca16935a3f37b92d4a9d
#
_entry.id   29092b88f80eca16935a3f37b92d4a9d
#
_cell.length_a   1.000
_cell.length_b   1.000
_cell.length_c   1.000
_cell.angle_alpha   90.00
_cell.angle_beta   90.00
_cell.angle_gamma   90.00
#
_symmetry.space_group_name_H-M   'P 1'
#
loop_
_entity.id
_entity.type
_entity.pdbx_description
1 polymer ?
#
loop_
_entity_poly.entity_id
_entity_poly.type
_entity_poly.pdbx_seq_one_letter_code
_entity_poly.pdbx_strand_id
1 'polypeptide(L)'
;MRKYLIILIVSLTFITGCTINKVETGSIKSIFDTVLYRKKKLSNTYMEGYKFYLPKGVIIVDKKEYNLKLKDNKAYYYLYVDTIAYHYKKNNTFTTNSSNYFSETLRNGDYEGYIDIEETEDRYFIVLMYNYAKIEAYVYKDYLDEALTNMSYILSTIDFNDKVIDDYIGSKGAVSQEEEFNIFDSKKENDSFLTYEKEYGTYKEPIVIDDDIVDIDDTND
;
A
#
# COMPACT_ATOMS: atom_id res chain seq x y z
N MET A 1 -49.64 -6.18 -34.05
CA MET A 1 -48.85 -7.16 -33.28
C MET A 1 -47.36 -7.12 -33.63
N ARG A 2 -46.97 -7.22 -34.91
CA ARG A 2 -45.55 -7.24 -35.34
C ARG A 2 -44.73 -5.99 -34.95
N LYS A 3 -45.33 -4.78 -34.91
CA LYS A 3 -44.67 -3.53 -34.52
C LYS A 3 -44.36 -3.48 -33.01
N TYR A 4 -45.22 -3.99 -32.17
CA TYR A 4 -45.02 -4.03 -30.70
C TYR A 4 -43.98 -5.06 -30.29
N LEU A 5 -43.87 -6.15 -31.08
CA LEU A 5 -42.83 -7.16 -30.87
C LEU A 5 -41.41 -6.59 -31.10
N ILE A 6 -41.24 -5.73 -32.11
CA ILE A 6 -39.97 -5.06 -32.40
C ILE A 6 -39.61 -4.08 -31.30
N ILE A 7 -40.57 -3.34 -30.78
CA ILE A 7 -40.33 -2.38 -29.66
C ILE A 7 -39.95 -3.15 -28.39
N LEU A 8 -40.55 -4.30 -28.13
CA LEU A 8 -40.20 -5.13 -26.98
C LEU A 8 -38.77 -5.68 -27.09
N ILE A 9 -38.34 -6.13 -28.29
CA ILE A 9 -37.00 -6.66 -28.54
C ILE A 9 -35.95 -5.55 -28.39
N VAL A 10 -36.22 -4.34 -28.89
CA VAL A 10 -35.33 -3.19 -28.75
C VAL A 10 -35.22 -2.74 -27.28
N SER A 11 -36.32 -2.81 -26.53
CA SER A 11 -36.30 -2.48 -25.08
C SER A 11 -35.48 -3.48 -24.24
N LEU A 12 -35.44 -4.75 -24.62
CA LEU A 12 -34.65 -5.78 -23.92
C LEU A 12 -33.12 -5.61 -24.12
N THR A 13 -32.68 -4.96 -25.19
CA THR A 13 -31.24 -4.76 -25.45
C THR A 13 -30.59 -3.66 -24.60
N PHE A 14 -31.40 -2.80 -23.94
CA PHE A 14 -30.90 -1.75 -23.05
C PHE A 14 -30.70 -2.20 -21.59
N ILE A 15 -31.03 -3.44 -21.26
CA ILE A 15 -30.74 -4.00 -19.93
C ILE A 15 -29.37 -4.68 -19.91
N THR A 16 -28.37 -4.07 -20.49
CA THR A 16 -26.99 -4.45 -20.17
C THR A 16 -26.64 -3.77 -18.85
N GLY A 17 -26.97 -4.45 -17.75
CA GLY A 17 -26.58 -4.02 -16.43
C GLY A 17 -25.06 -3.81 -16.39
N CYS A 18 -24.63 -2.72 -15.77
CA CYS A 18 -23.23 -2.55 -15.37
C CYS A 18 -22.80 -3.80 -14.62
N THR A 19 -22.03 -4.65 -15.26
CA THR A 19 -21.27 -5.65 -14.55
C THR A 19 -20.28 -4.89 -13.69
N ILE A 20 -20.50 -4.85 -12.38
CA ILE A 20 -19.46 -4.49 -11.42
C ILE A 20 -18.34 -5.47 -11.73
N ASN A 21 -17.25 -4.99 -12.32
CA ASN A 21 -16.04 -5.78 -12.49
C ASN A 21 -15.57 -6.14 -11.08
N LYS A 22 -15.95 -7.33 -10.61
CA LYS A 22 -15.25 -7.96 -9.48
C LYS A 22 -13.83 -8.13 -9.98
N VAL A 23 -12.89 -7.42 -9.36
CA VAL A 23 -11.48 -7.70 -9.56
C VAL A 23 -11.30 -9.19 -9.27
N GLU A 24 -10.96 -9.97 -10.28
CA GLU A 24 -10.75 -11.38 -10.09
C GLU A 24 -9.48 -11.56 -9.26
N THR A 25 -9.49 -12.43 -8.25
CA THR A 25 -8.30 -12.75 -7.46
C THR A 25 -7.12 -13.20 -8.31
N GLY A 26 -7.36 -13.62 -9.54
CA GLY A 26 -6.37 -13.88 -10.56
C GLY A 26 -5.56 -12.66 -10.99
N SER A 27 -6.13 -11.44 -10.92
CA SER A 27 -5.39 -10.20 -11.24
C SER A 27 -4.35 -9.90 -10.15
N ILE A 28 -4.68 -10.12 -8.88
CA ILE A 28 -3.78 -9.93 -7.73
C ILE A 28 -2.52 -10.80 -7.88
N LYS A 29 -2.70 -12.09 -8.16
CA LYS A 29 -1.58 -13.01 -8.40
C LYS A 29 -0.74 -12.60 -9.60
N SER A 30 -1.37 -12.16 -10.67
CA SER A 30 -0.68 -11.66 -11.87
C SER A 30 0.16 -10.42 -11.57
N ILE A 31 -0.32 -9.51 -10.71
CA ILE A 31 0.46 -8.34 -10.25
C ILE A 31 1.69 -8.80 -9.47
N PHE A 32 1.55 -9.75 -8.55
CA PHE A 32 2.68 -10.26 -7.77
C PHE A 32 3.71 -10.94 -8.67
N ASP A 33 3.30 -11.81 -9.57
CA ASP A 33 4.19 -12.48 -10.52
C ASP A 33 4.92 -11.50 -11.45
N THR A 34 4.25 -10.42 -11.81
CA THR A 34 4.78 -9.44 -12.78
C THR A 34 5.60 -8.35 -12.11
N VAL A 35 5.24 -7.92 -10.91
CA VAL A 35 5.84 -6.77 -10.23
C VAL A 35 6.56 -7.17 -8.97
N LEU A 36 5.87 -7.78 -7.99
CA LEU A 36 6.42 -8.02 -6.65
C LEU A 36 7.58 -9.03 -6.67
N TYR A 37 7.43 -10.14 -7.39
CA TYR A 37 8.43 -11.21 -7.41
C TYR A 37 9.57 -10.98 -8.39
N ARG A 38 9.48 -9.95 -9.24
CA ARG A 38 10.58 -9.61 -10.14
C ARG A 38 11.57 -8.70 -9.44
N LYS A 39 12.79 -9.23 -9.21
CA LYS A 39 13.88 -8.44 -8.66
C LYS A 39 14.23 -7.29 -9.61
N LYS A 40 14.01 -6.06 -9.16
CA LYS A 40 14.28 -4.83 -9.92
C LYS A 40 15.30 -4.00 -9.16
N LYS A 41 16.35 -3.56 -9.85
CA LYS A 41 17.33 -2.61 -9.29
C LYS A 41 16.92 -1.17 -9.64
N LEU A 42 15.74 -0.76 -9.20
CA LEU A 42 15.24 0.60 -9.41
C LEU A 42 15.26 1.34 -8.07
N SER A 43 15.77 2.56 -8.06
CA SER A 43 15.67 3.45 -6.91
C SER A 43 15.70 4.91 -7.37
N ASN A 44 14.79 5.70 -6.86
CA ASN A 44 14.74 7.15 -7.04
C ASN A 44 14.51 7.88 -5.70
N THR A 45 14.37 7.13 -4.62
CA THR A 45 14.10 7.63 -3.27
C THR A 45 15.09 7.00 -2.29
N TYR A 46 15.75 7.85 -1.49
CA TYR A 46 16.83 7.46 -0.58
C TYR A 46 16.48 7.87 0.83
N MET A 47 16.53 6.91 1.75
CA MET A 47 16.28 7.06 3.18
C MET A 47 17.49 6.64 3.98
N GLU A 48 17.47 6.88 5.29
CA GLU A 48 18.51 6.38 6.18
C GLU A 48 18.43 4.86 6.29
N GLY A 49 19.47 4.19 5.80
CA GLY A 49 19.58 2.72 5.84
C GLY A 49 18.87 1.97 4.71
N TYR A 50 18.12 2.61 3.82
CA TYR A 50 17.49 1.94 2.67
C TYR A 50 17.17 2.91 1.52
N LYS A 51 16.89 2.35 0.35
CA LYS A 51 16.41 3.06 -0.83
C LYS A 51 15.33 2.25 -1.52
N PHE A 52 14.48 2.91 -2.31
CA PHE A 52 13.42 2.25 -3.06
C PHE A 52 13.00 3.07 -4.28
N TYR A 53 12.16 2.49 -5.12
CA TYR A 53 11.54 3.18 -6.24
C TYR A 53 10.14 3.68 -5.85
N LEU A 54 9.95 4.98 -5.93
CA LEU A 54 8.66 5.63 -5.78
C LEU A 54 8.01 5.73 -7.18
N PRO A 55 6.86 5.07 -7.43
CA PRO A 55 6.18 5.12 -8.73
C PRO A 55 5.82 6.54 -9.15
N LYS A 56 5.76 6.77 -10.48
CA LYS A 56 5.35 8.06 -11.02
C LYS A 56 3.93 8.39 -10.57
N GLY A 57 3.72 9.60 -10.07
CA GLY A 57 2.44 10.07 -9.55
C GLY A 57 2.24 9.80 -8.07
N VAL A 58 3.11 9.01 -7.43
CA VAL A 58 3.15 8.87 -5.97
C VAL A 58 4.15 9.86 -5.40
N ILE A 59 3.77 10.58 -4.35
CA ILE A 59 4.62 11.55 -3.64
C ILE A 59 4.70 11.21 -2.16
N ILE A 60 5.77 11.66 -1.49
CA ILE A 60 5.91 11.60 -0.04
C ILE A 60 5.25 12.84 0.54
N VAL A 61 4.25 12.66 1.41
CA VAL A 61 3.54 13.78 2.05
C VAL A 61 3.95 13.97 3.51
N ASP A 62 4.45 12.93 4.16
CA ASP A 62 4.98 13.00 5.53
C ASP A 62 6.06 11.94 5.75
N LYS A 63 6.99 12.23 6.65
CA LYS A 63 8.08 11.33 7.04
C LYS A 63 8.27 11.39 8.55
N LYS A 64 8.13 10.24 9.22
CA LYS A 64 8.39 10.08 10.66
C LYS A 64 9.23 8.83 10.88
N GLU A 65 10.50 9.01 11.28
CA GLU A 65 11.42 7.89 11.53
C GLU A 65 11.39 6.84 10.42
N TYR A 66 10.84 5.65 10.71
CA TYR A 66 10.73 4.54 9.76
C TYR A 66 9.42 4.52 8.97
N ASN A 67 8.54 5.50 9.19
CA ASN A 67 7.24 5.59 8.57
C ASN A 67 7.20 6.69 7.51
N LEU A 68 6.67 6.34 6.33
CA LEU A 68 6.40 7.29 5.26
C LEU A 68 4.92 7.30 4.95
N LYS A 69 4.32 8.49 4.93
CA LYS A 69 3.00 8.68 4.35
C LYS A 69 3.16 9.10 2.90
N LEU A 70 2.67 8.26 2.01
CA LEU A 70 2.71 8.47 0.57
C LEU A 70 1.31 8.78 0.08
N LYS A 71 1.21 9.44 -1.07
CA LYS A 71 -0.07 9.77 -1.69
C LYS A 71 0.06 9.73 -3.21
N ASP A 72 -0.96 9.24 -3.87
CA ASP A 72 -1.25 9.53 -5.28
C ASP A 72 -2.56 10.32 -5.41
N ASN A 73 -3.13 10.40 -6.61
CA ASN A 73 -4.37 11.14 -6.85
C ASN A 73 -5.61 10.51 -6.21
N LYS A 74 -5.57 9.24 -5.81
CA LYS A 74 -6.75 8.48 -5.37
C LYS A 74 -6.61 7.87 -3.99
N ALA A 75 -5.37 7.67 -3.47
CA ALA A 75 -5.14 6.96 -2.23
C ALA A 75 -3.95 7.51 -1.43
N TYR A 76 -4.00 7.25 -0.13
CA TYR A 76 -2.85 7.34 0.75
C TYR A 76 -2.29 5.96 1.02
N TYR A 77 -0.96 5.88 1.14
CA TYR A 77 -0.23 4.67 1.48
C TYR A 77 0.63 4.95 2.70
N TYR A 78 0.64 4.01 3.64
CA TYR A 78 1.42 4.09 4.86
C TYR A 78 2.50 3.02 4.79
N LEU A 79 3.72 3.44 4.44
CA LEU A 79 4.88 2.56 4.33
C LEU A 79 5.66 2.56 5.63
N TYR A 80 5.88 1.38 6.17
CA TYR A 80 6.76 1.10 7.28
C TYR A 80 7.90 0.20 6.81
N VAL A 81 9.16 0.57 7.13
CA VAL A 81 10.34 -0.23 6.78
C VAL A 81 11.10 -0.58 8.06
N ASP A 82 11.16 -1.86 8.38
CA ASP A 82 11.78 -2.36 9.60
C ASP A 82 13.25 -2.71 9.37
N THR A 83 14.13 -1.72 9.51
CA THR A 83 15.57 -1.90 9.41
C THR A 83 16.15 -2.73 10.55
N ILE A 84 15.49 -2.75 11.71
CA ILE A 84 15.92 -3.53 12.87
C ILE A 84 15.61 -5.00 12.66
N ALA A 85 14.37 -5.35 12.26
CA ALA A 85 14.04 -6.73 11.92
C ALA A 85 14.88 -7.25 10.75
N TYR A 86 15.18 -6.38 9.78
CA TYR A 86 16.09 -6.73 8.68
C TYR A 86 17.49 -7.07 9.18
N HIS A 87 18.08 -6.24 10.05
CA HIS A 87 19.42 -6.46 10.62
C HIS A 87 19.50 -7.80 11.37
N TYR A 88 18.53 -8.07 12.24
CA TYR A 88 18.48 -9.31 13.04
C TYR A 88 17.88 -10.52 12.29
N LYS A 89 17.54 -10.37 11.01
CA LYS A 89 16.94 -11.43 10.17
C LYS A 89 15.75 -12.10 10.84
N LYS A 90 14.87 -11.28 11.46
CA LYS A 90 13.67 -11.80 12.13
C LYS A 90 12.70 -12.43 11.14
N ASN A 91 12.19 -13.60 11.49
CA ASN A 91 11.13 -14.25 10.73
C ASN A 91 9.77 -13.66 11.12
N ASN A 92 8.98 -13.32 10.13
CA ASN A 92 7.59 -12.91 10.33
C ASN A 92 6.67 -14.13 10.21
N THR A 93 5.76 -14.27 11.16
CA THR A 93 4.68 -15.24 11.09
C THR A 93 3.38 -14.52 10.77
N PHE A 94 2.67 -15.01 9.77
CA PHE A 94 1.35 -14.52 9.40
C PHE A 94 0.39 -15.70 9.29
N THR A 95 -0.82 -15.51 9.79
CA THR A 95 -1.90 -16.49 9.67
C THR A 95 -2.93 -15.92 8.69
N THR A 96 -3.21 -16.67 7.63
CA THR A 96 -4.22 -16.27 6.63
C THR A 96 -5.61 -16.23 7.26
N ASN A 97 -6.41 -15.25 6.86
CA ASN A 97 -7.79 -15.10 7.27
C ASN A 97 -8.74 -15.41 6.09
N SER A 98 -9.39 -16.57 6.15
CA SER A 98 -10.31 -17.01 5.10
C SER A 98 -11.59 -16.17 4.99
N SER A 99 -11.88 -15.31 5.98
CA SER A 99 -13.03 -14.40 5.95
C SER A 99 -12.77 -13.15 5.14
N ASN A 100 -11.49 -12.83 4.85
CA ASN A 100 -11.11 -11.65 4.10
C ASN A 100 -11.32 -11.87 2.59
N TYR A 101 -11.42 -10.78 1.85
CA TYR A 101 -11.55 -10.80 0.39
C TYR A 101 -10.40 -11.56 -0.27
N PHE A 102 -9.17 -11.34 0.20
CA PHE A 102 -7.97 -12.06 -0.22
C PHE A 102 -6.96 -12.08 0.92
N SER A 103 -6.42 -13.25 1.24
CA SER A 103 -5.42 -13.41 2.31
C SER A 103 -4.48 -14.55 1.94
N GLU A 104 -3.18 -14.24 1.77
CA GLU A 104 -2.18 -15.23 1.33
C GLU A 104 -0.79 -14.89 1.89
N THR A 105 0.00 -15.93 2.19
CA THR A 105 1.42 -15.78 2.47
C THR A 105 2.20 -15.70 1.18
N LEU A 106 3.23 -14.84 1.14
CA LEU A 106 4.05 -14.57 -0.02
C LEU A 106 5.46 -15.09 0.22
N ARG A 107 6.02 -15.79 -0.78
CA ARG A 107 7.40 -16.25 -0.73
C ARG A 107 8.05 -16.22 -2.12
N ASN A 108 9.25 -15.64 -2.19
CA ASN A 108 10.06 -15.62 -3.40
C ASN A 108 11.54 -15.66 -3.05
N GLY A 109 12.14 -16.86 -3.08
CA GLY A 109 13.50 -17.10 -2.60
C GLY A 109 13.61 -16.82 -1.10
N ASP A 110 14.51 -15.91 -0.72
CA ASP A 110 14.75 -15.51 0.66
C ASP A 110 13.77 -14.41 1.15
N TYR A 111 12.91 -13.90 0.28
CA TYR A 111 11.93 -12.88 0.62
C TYR A 111 10.61 -13.50 1.03
N GLU A 112 10.14 -13.10 2.18
CA GLU A 112 8.88 -13.55 2.75
C GLU A 112 7.95 -12.36 3.04
N GLY A 113 6.66 -12.62 3.08
CA GLY A 113 5.66 -11.63 3.39
C GLY A 113 4.25 -12.19 3.42
N TYR A 114 3.29 -11.31 3.41
CA TYR A 114 1.88 -11.65 3.31
C TYR A 114 1.09 -10.50 2.68
N ILE A 115 -0.06 -10.84 2.18
CA ILE A 115 -1.10 -9.90 1.81
C ILE A 115 -2.38 -10.25 2.55
N ASP A 116 -3.07 -9.20 2.97
CA ASP A 116 -4.39 -9.30 3.55
C ASP A 116 -5.25 -8.16 3.01
N ILE A 117 -6.42 -8.49 2.45
CA ILE A 117 -7.35 -7.53 1.88
C ILE A 117 -8.70 -7.75 2.53
N GLU A 118 -9.14 -6.79 3.31
CA GLU A 118 -10.45 -6.76 3.92
C GLU A 118 -11.41 -5.94 3.06
N GLU A 119 -12.58 -6.51 2.76
CA GLU A 119 -13.62 -5.82 2.00
C GLU A 119 -14.56 -5.08 2.97
N THR A 120 -14.74 -3.79 2.71
CA THR A 120 -15.77 -2.97 3.34
C THR A 120 -16.86 -2.62 2.31
N GLU A 121 -17.83 -1.80 2.66
CA GLU A 121 -18.97 -1.50 1.76
C GLU A 121 -18.54 -1.04 0.37
N ASP A 122 -17.69 -0.02 0.28
CA ASP A 122 -17.25 0.62 -0.96
C ASP A 122 -15.72 0.55 -1.20
N ARG A 123 -14.96 0.05 -0.23
CA ARG A 123 -13.50 0.07 -0.24
C ARG A 123 -12.87 -1.27 0.12
N TYR A 124 -11.57 -1.34 -0.12
CA TYR A 124 -10.69 -2.37 0.40
C TYR A 124 -9.67 -1.76 1.37
N PHE A 125 -9.49 -2.40 2.51
CA PHE A 125 -8.33 -2.18 3.34
C PHE A 125 -7.26 -3.21 2.97
N ILE A 126 -6.07 -2.75 2.60
CA ILE A 126 -4.99 -3.58 2.09
C ILE A 126 -3.82 -3.50 3.05
N VAL A 127 -3.32 -4.64 3.48
CA VAL A 127 -2.04 -4.79 4.16
C VAL A 127 -1.15 -5.67 3.30
N LEU A 128 -0.07 -5.13 2.78
CA LEU A 128 0.93 -5.87 2.02
C LEU A 128 2.28 -5.76 2.72
N MET A 129 2.81 -6.88 3.16
CA MET A 129 4.14 -6.98 3.73
C MET A 129 5.05 -7.80 2.82
N TYR A 130 6.27 -7.36 2.62
CA TYR A 130 7.27 -8.06 1.83
C TYR A 130 8.67 -7.56 2.21
N ASN A 131 9.61 -8.49 2.44
CA ASN A 131 11.02 -8.19 2.68
C ASN A 131 11.26 -7.11 3.76
N TYR A 132 10.74 -7.34 4.98
CA TYR A 132 10.87 -6.43 6.14
C TYR A 132 10.24 -5.05 5.97
N ALA A 133 9.33 -4.90 5.03
CA ALA A 133 8.57 -3.67 4.88
C ALA A 133 7.09 -3.97 4.72
N LYS A 134 6.26 -3.09 5.28
CA LYS A 134 4.80 -3.19 5.24
C LYS A 134 4.23 -1.91 4.67
N ILE A 135 3.23 -2.03 3.82
CA ILE A 135 2.49 -0.90 3.28
C ILE A 135 1.00 -1.16 3.47
N GLU A 136 0.30 -0.15 3.96
CA GLU A 136 -1.15 -0.20 4.17
C GLU A 136 -1.83 0.88 3.34
N ALA A 137 -3.01 0.57 2.81
CA ALA A 137 -3.81 1.52 2.05
C ALA A 137 -5.30 1.24 2.20
N TYR A 138 -6.10 2.31 2.17
CA TYR A 138 -7.56 2.24 2.11
C TYR A 138 -8.02 2.78 0.75
N VAL A 139 -8.53 1.91 -0.12
CA VAL A 139 -8.76 2.24 -1.52
C VAL A 139 -10.18 1.91 -1.98
N TYR A 140 -10.70 2.67 -2.93
CA TYR A 140 -11.94 2.30 -3.60
C TYR A 140 -11.77 1.02 -4.42
N LYS A 141 -12.85 0.26 -4.57
CA LYS A 141 -12.83 -1.07 -5.20
C LYS A 141 -12.31 -1.04 -6.65
N ASP A 142 -12.61 0.01 -7.39
CA ASP A 142 -12.16 0.23 -8.77
C ASP A 142 -10.67 0.61 -8.87
N TYR A 143 -10.02 0.90 -7.73
CA TYR A 143 -8.61 1.31 -7.67
C TYR A 143 -7.67 0.21 -7.14
N LEU A 144 -8.19 -0.98 -6.82
CA LEU A 144 -7.43 -2.05 -6.18
C LEU A 144 -6.18 -2.46 -6.97
N ASP A 145 -6.30 -2.71 -8.27
CA ASP A 145 -5.19 -3.20 -9.10
C ASP A 145 -4.06 -2.18 -9.23
N GLU A 146 -4.40 -0.90 -9.38
CA GLU A 146 -3.42 0.18 -9.48
C GLU A 146 -2.72 0.39 -8.13
N ALA A 147 -3.47 0.38 -7.03
CA ALA A 147 -2.92 0.47 -5.68
C ALA A 147 -1.96 -0.69 -5.39
N LEU A 148 -2.37 -1.94 -5.65
CA LEU A 148 -1.53 -3.12 -5.47
C LEU A 148 -0.27 -3.07 -6.36
N THR A 149 -0.40 -2.54 -7.57
CA THR A 149 0.75 -2.35 -8.47
C THR A 149 1.75 -1.36 -7.87
N ASN A 150 1.27 -0.20 -7.37
CA ASN A 150 2.12 0.80 -6.72
C ASN A 150 2.79 0.24 -5.47
N MET A 151 2.02 -0.42 -4.59
CA MET A 151 2.53 -1.05 -3.37
C MET A 151 3.59 -2.12 -3.70
N SER A 152 3.34 -2.95 -4.70
CA SER A 152 4.27 -3.99 -5.16
C SER A 152 5.57 -3.42 -5.72
N TYR A 153 5.52 -2.32 -6.49
CA TYR A 153 6.73 -1.63 -6.96
C TYR A 153 7.55 -1.07 -5.80
N ILE A 154 6.90 -0.42 -4.85
CA ILE A 154 7.57 0.14 -3.68
C ILE A 154 8.29 -0.99 -2.92
N LEU A 155 7.57 -2.02 -2.50
CA LEU A 155 8.12 -3.08 -1.66
C LEU A 155 9.17 -3.94 -2.38
N SER A 156 8.97 -4.28 -3.66
CA SER A 156 9.92 -5.10 -4.42
C SER A 156 11.26 -4.44 -4.72
N THR A 157 11.33 -3.12 -4.57
CA THR A 157 12.53 -2.32 -4.87
C THR A 157 13.26 -1.82 -3.63
N ILE A 158 12.77 -2.15 -2.43
CA ILE A 158 13.47 -1.82 -1.20
C ILE A 158 14.82 -2.54 -1.18
N ASP A 159 15.88 -1.75 -1.04
CA ASP A 159 17.26 -2.20 -1.01
C ASP A 159 17.94 -1.60 0.23
N PHE A 160 18.33 -2.44 1.17
CA PHE A 160 18.90 -2.06 2.46
C PHE A 160 20.40 -1.77 2.32
N ASN A 161 20.89 -0.84 3.12
CA ASN A 161 22.31 -0.51 3.24
C ASN A 161 22.84 -1.02 4.57
N ASP A 162 23.38 -2.22 4.58
CA ASP A 162 23.89 -2.90 5.77
C ASP A 162 24.85 -2.02 6.58
N LYS A 163 25.79 -1.34 5.91
CA LYS A 163 26.76 -0.49 6.59
C LYS A 163 26.11 0.65 7.38
N VAL A 164 25.13 1.35 6.78
CA VAL A 164 24.42 2.44 7.45
C VAL A 164 23.58 1.91 8.59
N ILE A 165 22.95 0.76 8.41
CA ILE A 165 22.12 0.10 9.43
C ILE A 165 23.00 -0.34 10.62
N ASP A 166 24.14 -0.98 10.35
CA ASP A 166 25.09 -1.41 11.38
C ASP A 166 25.63 -0.23 12.18
N ASP A 167 26.04 0.85 11.49
CA ASP A 167 26.53 2.08 12.13
C ASP A 167 25.45 2.72 13.02
N TYR A 168 24.22 2.72 12.57
CA TYR A 168 23.08 3.30 13.29
C TYR A 168 22.72 2.48 14.54
N ILE A 169 22.62 1.16 14.41
CA ILE A 169 22.32 0.26 15.54
C ILE A 169 23.48 0.27 16.55
N GLY A 170 24.74 0.25 16.07
CA GLY A 170 25.91 0.29 16.92
C GLY A 170 26.12 1.62 17.65
N SER A 171 25.81 2.76 17.02
CA SER A 171 26.03 4.10 17.57
C SER A 171 24.96 4.56 18.56
N LYS A 172 23.73 4.10 18.42
CA LYS A 172 22.63 4.42 19.36
C LYS A 172 22.70 3.64 20.67
N GLY A 173 23.72 2.78 20.87
CA GLY A 173 23.99 2.05 22.09
C GLY A 173 22.73 1.49 22.72
N ALA A 174 22.49 0.20 22.53
CA ALA A 174 21.48 -0.57 23.23
C ALA A 174 20.13 0.15 23.43
N VAL A 175 19.41 0.40 22.37
CA VAL A 175 17.95 0.30 22.45
C VAL A 175 17.73 -1.06 23.09
N SER A 176 17.08 -1.13 24.25
CA SER A 176 17.00 -2.37 25.00
C SER A 176 16.50 -3.46 24.07
N GLN A 177 17.11 -4.64 24.10
CA GLN A 177 16.72 -5.76 23.23
C GLN A 177 15.21 -6.04 23.29
N GLU A 178 14.53 -5.66 24.38
CA GLU A 178 13.10 -5.79 24.58
C GLU A 178 12.27 -4.83 23.70
N GLU A 179 12.70 -3.59 23.48
CA GLU A 179 12.03 -2.66 22.56
C GLU A 179 12.26 -3.06 21.10
N GLU A 180 13.44 -3.58 20.76
CA GLU A 180 13.75 -4.05 19.41
C GLU A 180 12.92 -5.26 19.00
N PHE A 181 12.62 -6.18 19.93
CA PHE A 181 11.85 -7.39 19.67
C PHE A 181 10.34 -7.14 19.56
N ASN A 182 9.81 -6.09 20.16
CA ASN A 182 8.38 -5.81 20.20
C ASN A 182 7.87 -4.89 19.07
N ILE A 183 8.74 -4.24 18.31
CA ILE A 183 8.33 -3.27 17.28
C ILE A 183 7.45 -3.91 16.19
N PHE A 184 7.68 -5.17 15.84
CA PHE A 184 6.84 -5.89 14.86
C PHE A 184 5.68 -6.64 15.49
N ASP A 185 5.85 -7.22 16.69
CA ASP A 185 4.82 -8.04 17.33
C ASP A 185 3.77 -7.21 18.08
N SER A 186 4.16 -6.14 18.77
CA SER A 186 3.21 -5.22 19.41
C SER A 186 2.37 -4.43 18.40
N LYS A 187 2.90 -4.21 17.22
CA LYS A 187 2.23 -3.53 16.12
C LYS A 187 1.22 -4.42 15.38
N LYS A 188 1.25 -5.76 15.53
CA LYS A 188 0.25 -6.65 14.95
C LYS A 188 -1.14 -6.49 15.56
N GLU A 189 -1.25 -6.12 16.83
CA GLU A 189 -2.54 -5.93 17.49
C GLU A 189 -3.05 -4.49 17.43
N ASN A 190 -2.16 -3.48 17.30
CA ASN A 190 -2.52 -2.07 17.42
C ASN A 190 -2.21 -1.20 16.18
N ASP A 191 -1.57 -1.74 15.14
CA ASP A 191 -1.02 -0.96 14.03
C ASP A 191 -1.79 -1.13 12.70
N SER A 192 -3.06 -1.44 12.74
CA SER A 192 -3.89 -1.21 11.56
C SER A 192 -4.26 0.28 11.50
N PHE A 193 -4.31 0.84 10.31
CA PHE A 193 -4.83 2.19 10.07
C PHE A 193 -6.20 2.41 10.72
N LEU A 194 -7.04 1.38 10.77
CA LEU A 194 -8.34 1.39 11.45
C LEU A 194 -8.21 1.56 12.98
N THR A 195 -7.15 1.05 13.58
CA THR A 195 -6.88 1.22 15.02
C THR A 195 -6.36 2.63 15.29
N TYR A 196 -5.52 3.17 14.42
CA TYR A 196 -5.07 4.56 14.47
C TYR A 196 -6.25 5.54 14.38
N GLU A 197 -7.19 5.30 13.48
CA GLU A 197 -8.39 6.11 13.32
C GLU A 197 -9.30 6.08 14.55
N LYS A 198 -9.40 4.93 15.22
CA LYS A 198 -10.18 4.78 16.48
C LYS A 198 -9.52 5.46 17.67
N GLU A 199 -8.19 5.48 17.74
CA GLU A 199 -7.43 5.98 18.88
C GLU A 199 -7.16 7.49 18.79
N TYR A 200 -6.99 8.03 17.58
CA TYR A 200 -6.59 9.43 17.34
C TYR A 200 -7.67 10.29 16.65
N GLY A 201 -8.86 9.75 16.48
CA GLY A 201 -10.02 10.44 15.90
C GLY A 201 -10.12 10.31 14.38
N THR A 202 -11.34 10.51 13.90
CA THR A 202 -11.74 10.31 12.51
C THR A 202 -10.77 10.99 11.55
N TYR A 203 -10.26 10.22 10.61
CA TYR A 203 -9.58 10.73 9.44
C TYR A 203 -10.45 11.78 8.74
N LYS A 204 -10.10 13.04 8.90
CA LYS A 204 -10.73 14.09 8.12
C LYS A 204 -10.21 13.95 6.70
N GLU A 205 -11.12 13.73 5.75
CA GLU A 205 -10.77 13.82 4.34
C GLU A 205 -9.96 15.11 4.13
N PRO A 206 -8.82 15.03 3.41
CA PRO A 206 -8.07 16.23 3.12
C PRO A 206 -9.03 17.19 2.43
N ILE A 207 -9.07 18.42 2.92
CA ILE A 207 -9.72 19.51 2.21
C ILE A 207 -9.12 19.48 0.81
N VAL A 208 -9.93 19.19 -0.19
CA VAL A 208 -9.56 19.41 -1.59
C VAL A 208 -9.32 20.92 -1.65
N ILE A 209 -8.05 21.31 -1.66
CA ILE A 209 -7.70 22.67 -2.03
C ILE A 209 -7.98 22.66 -3.52
N ASP A 210 -9.14 23.21 -3.92
CA ASP A 210 -9.33 23.66 -5.29
C ASP A 210 -8.11 24.49 -5.62
N ASP A 211 -7.41 24.10 -6.68
CA ASP A 211 -6.39 24.93 -7.30
C ASP A 211 -7.11 26.18 -7.86
N ASP A 212 -7.42 27.10 -6.99
CA ASP A 212 -7.71 28.47 -7.39
C ASP A 212 -6.41 29.00 -7.98
N ILE A 213 -6.41 29.03 -9.30
CA ILE A 213 -5.46 29.67 -10.18
C ILE A 213 -5.15 31.04 -9.57
N VAL A 214 -3.93 31.20 -9.09
CA VAL A 214 -3.41 32.54 -8.77
C VAL A 214 -3.25 33.23 -10.12
N ASP A 215 -4.22 34.03 -10.49
CA ASP A 215 -4.08 35.02 -11.54
C ASP A 215 -2.95 35.96 -11.11
N ILE A 216 -1.78 35.75 -11.72
CA ILE A 216 -0.71 36.73 -11.65
C ILE A 216 -1.14 37.88 -12.55
N ASP A 217 -1.72 38.90 -11.96
CA ASP A 217 -1.98 40.16 -12.59
C ASP A 217 -0.61 40.82 -12.85
N ASP A 218 -0.15 40.68 -14.10
CA ASP A 218 0.94 41.49 -14.68
C ASP A 218 0.42 42.92 -14.89
N THR A 219 0.50 43.75 -13.89
CA THR A 219 0.45 45.20 -14.10
C THR A 219 1.82 45.80 -13.89
N ASN A 220 2.55 45.89 -15.00
CA ASN A 220 3.59 46.89 -15.16
C ASN A 220 3.00 48.30 -15.19
N ASP A 221 3.57 49.17 -14.38
CA ASP A 221 3.89 50.55 -14.68
C ASP A 221 5.14 50.98 -13.90
#